data_94519b7be844cd4f25ce54421d162c9e
#
_entry.id   94519b7be844cd4f25ce54421d162c9e
#
_cell.length_a   1.000
_cell.length_b   1.000
_cell.length_c   1.000
_cell.angle_alpha   90.00
_cell.angle_beta   90.00
_cell.angle_gamma   90.00
#
_symmetry.space_group_name_H-M   'P 1'
#
loop_
_entity.id
_entity.type
_entity.pdbx_description
1 polymer ?
#
loop_
_entity_poly.entity_id
_entity_poly.type
_entity_poly.pdbx_seq_one_letter_code
_entity_poly.pdbx_strand_id
1 'polypeptide(L)'
;TEKINLQINQEIYFSNIKYNSWYCAFGKNKIKDFNKYNILLVTGIAKTFQFIKYLKSNIIFKHLKFSDHHTYSENDIKLIIDTYCSILDENKLILTTEKDFVKLKSFSCLFKEINLYVCPIEININESSKFDNKIINYVKTNQRNR
;
A
#
# COMPACT_ATOMS: atom_id res chain seq x y z
N THR A 1 -17.27 10.79 -20.49
CA THR A 1 -16.40 11.74 -19.75
C THR A 1 -17.31 12.80 -19.15
N GLU A 2 -17.52 12.73 -17.82
CA GLU A 2 -18.23 13.78 -17.11
C GLU A 2 -17.45 15.08 -17.25
N LYS A 3 -18.13 16.14 -17.70
CA LYS A 3 -17.54 17.49 -17.75
C LYS A 3 -17.63 18.10 -16.35
N ILE A 4 -16.51 18.40 -15.73
CA ILE A 4 -16.45 19.13 -14.47
C ILE A 4 -16.58 20.61 -14.82
N ASN A 5 -17.65 21.26 -14.39
CA ASN A 5 -17.85 22.71 -14.54
C ASN A 5 -17.19 23.42 -13.35
N LEU A 6 -16.09 24.11 -13.60
CA LEU A 6 -15.37 24.88 -12.57
C LEU A 6 -16.03 26.25 -12.38
N GLN A 7 -16.16 26.67 -11.13
CA GLN A 7 -16.41 28.08 -10.78
C GLN A 7 -15.14 28.91 -10.90
N ILE A 8 -15.28 30.25 -10.97
CA ILE A 8 -14.18 31.19 -11.24
C ILE A 8 -12.98 31.03 -10.28
N ASN A 9 -13.20 30.57 -9.03
CA ASN A 9 -12.17 30.42 -8.00
C ASN A 9 -11.73 28.97 -7.74
N GLN A 10 -12.16 28.02 -8.59
CA GLN A 10 -11.82 26.61 -8.45
C GLN A 10 -10.70 26.22 -9.41
N GLU A 11 -9.80 25.38 -8.93
CA GLU A 11 -8.75 24.75 -9.73
C GLU A 11 -8.83 23.23 -9.58
N ILE A 12 -8.47 22.50 -10.64
CA ILE A 12 -8.42 21.04 -10.64
C ILE A 12 -6.96 20.62 -10.61
N TYR A 13 -6.67 19.68 -9.71
CA TYR A 13 -5.40 18.96 -9.68
C TYR A 13 -5.66 17.48 -9.88
N PHE A 14 -4.87 16.84 -10.72
CA PHE A 14 -4.93 15.40 -10.93
C PHE A 14 -3.86 14.72 -10.10
N SER A 15 -4.21 13.58 -9.51
CA SER A 15 -3.25 12.76 -8.77
C SER A 15 -3.25 11.32 -9.31
N ASN A 16 -2.10 10.68 -9.22
CA ASN A 16 -1.94 9.26 -9.49
C ASN A 16 -1.19 8.56 -8.34
N ILE A 17 -1.40 7.26 -8.23
CA ILE A 17 -0.68 6.41 -7.29
C ILE A 17 0.55 5.85 -7.99
N LYS A 18 1.72 6.04 -7.39
CA LYS A 18 2.96 5.39 -7.74
C LYS A 18 3.29 4.33 -6.71
N TYR A 19 3.55 3.12 -7.18
CA TYR A 19 4.03 2.02 -6.35
C TYR A 19 5.54 2.03 -6.38
N ASN A 20 6.17 2.10 -5.21
CA ASN A 20 7.62 2.13 -5.07
C ASN A 20 8.21 0.72 -4.88
N SER A 21 9.53 0.62 -4.85
CA SER A 21 10.23 -0.65 -4.65
C SER A 21 9.86 -1.26 -3.30
N TRP A 22 9.51 -2.54 -3.32
CA TRP A 22 9.15 -3.28 -2.12
C TRP A 22 10.35 -3.46 -1.22
N TYR A 23 10.12 -3.40 0.09
CA TYR A 23 11.17 -3.67 1.07
C TYR A 23 10.77 -4.78 2.03
N CYS A 24 11.76 -5.52 2.53
CA CYS A 24 11.55 -6.55 3.54
C CYS A 24 11.22 -5.92 4.89
N ALA A 25 10.12 -6.36 5.51
CA ALA A 25 9.59 -5.78 6.74
C ALA A 25 10.48 -6.05 7.97
N PHE A 26 11.03 -7.27 8.08
CA PHE A 26 11.72 -7.73 9.29
C PHE A 26 13.13 -8.29 9.04
N GLY A 27 13.67 -8.16 7.84
CA GLY A 27 14.96 -8.75 7.48
C GLY A 27 15.80 -7.89 6.54
N LYS A 28 16.97 -8.42 6.21
CA LYS A 28 17.89 -7.81 5.23
C LYS A 28 17.80 -8.45 3.85
N ASN A 29 16.90 -9.42 3.66
CA ASN A 29 16.77 -10.15 2.41
C ASN A 29 16.27 -9.20 1.32
N LYS A 30 17.10 -8.98 0.30
CA LYS A 30 16.73 -8.21 -0.88
C LYS A 30 16.41 -9.18 -2.00
N ILE A 31 15.14 -9.39 -2.27
CA ILE A 31 14.70 -10.09 -3.47
C ILE A 31 14.93 -9.17 -4.66
N LYS A 32 15.69 -9.67 -5.65
CA LYS A 32 16.00 -8.90 -6.88
C LYS A 32 14.93 -9.07 -7.95
N ASP A 33 14.27 -10.22 -7.96
CA ASP A 33 13.28 -10.57 -8.99
C ASP A 33 12.06 -11.20 -8.34
N PHE A 34 11.02 -10.41 -8.14
CA PHE A 34 9.76 -10.84 -7.54
C PHE A 34 8.91 -11.74 -8.46
N ASN A 35 9.20 -11.76 -9.77
CA ASN A 35 8.46 -12.61 -10.72
C ASN A 35 8.69 -14.12 -10.48
N LYS A 36 9.70 -14.46 -9.69
CA LYS A 36 10.01 -15.85 -9.29
C LYS A 36 9.28 -16.29 -8.02
N TYR A 37 8.46 -15.42 -7.43
CA TYR A 37 7.84 -15.68 -6.14
C TYR A 37 6.32 -15.81 -6.25
N ASN A 38 5.78 -16.79 -5.54
CA ASN A 38 4.35 -16.85 -5.26
C ASN A 38 4.01 -15.86 -4.14
N ILE A 39 3.15 -14.91 -4.44
CA ILE A 39 2.82 -13.83 -3.53
C ILE A 39 1.47 -14.07 -2.86
N LEU A 40 1.47 -14.10 -1.53
CA LEU A 40 0.27 -13.92 -0.74
C LEU A 40 0.06 -12.43 -0.47
N LEU A 41 -0.90 -11.83 -1.18
CA LEU A 41 -1.26 -10.43 -0.95
C LEU A 41 -2.20 -10.34 0.26
N VAL A 42 -1.84 -9.50 1.25
CA VAL A 42 -2.65 -9.23 2.45
C VAL A 42 -3.00 -7.75 2.48
N THR A 43 -4.29 -7.41 2.47
CA THR A 43 -4.73 -6.00 2.49
C THR A 43 -5.98 -5.79 3.33
N GLY A 44 -6.00 -4.68 4.09
CA GLY A 44 -7.16 -4.13 4.81
C GLY A 44 -7.45 -2.69 4.38
N ILE A 45 -7.43 -2.43 3.06
CA ILE A 45 -7.74 -1.12 2.45
C ILE A 45 -8.99 -1.20 1.59
N ALA A 46 -9.73 -0.08 1.47
CA ALA A 46 -11.00 -0.02 0.75
C ALA A 46 -10.88 -0.37 -0.74
N LYS A 47 -9.91 0.24 -1.44
CA LYS A 47 -9.76 0.13 -2.90
C LYS A 47 -8.49 -0.62 -3.26
N THR A 48 -8.61 -1.93 -3.49
CA THR A 48 -7.48 -2.79 -3.88
C THR A 48 -7.30 -2.94 -5.39
N PHE A 49 -8.28 -2.50 -6.19
CA PHE A 49 -8.30 -2.74 -7.64
C PHE A 49 -7.04 -2.24 -8.37
N GLN A 50 -6.59 -1.01 -8.07
CA GLN A 50 -5.41 -0.44 -8.71
C GLN A 50 -4.13 -1.19 -8.30
N PHE A 51 -4.04 -1.60 -7.03
CA PHE A 51 -2.91 -2.37 -6.53
C PHE A 51 -2.87 -3.76 -7.18
N ILE A 52 -4.01 -4.45 -7.26
CA ILE A 52 -4.12 -5.73 -7.96
C ILE A 52 -3.77 -5.58 -9.44
N LYS A 53 -4.23 -4.51 -10.11
CA LYS A 53 -3.89 -4.22 -11.51
C LYS A 53 -2.39 -4.02 -11.69
N TYR A 54 -1.74 -3.31 -10.77
CA TYR A 54 -0.28 -3.14 -10.77
C TYR A 54 0.45 -4.49 -10.64
N LEU A 55 -0.02 -5.38 -9.75
CA LEU A 55 0.59 -6.68 -9.52
C LEU A 55 0.32 -7.69 -10.66
N LYS A 56 -0.79 -7.57 -11.41
CA LYS A 56 -1.21 -8.56 -12.42
C LYS A 56 -0.31 -8.65 -13.64
N SER A 57 0.61 -7.70 -13.83
CA SER A 57 1.39 -7.68 -15.07
C SER A 57 2.35 -8.86 -15.24
N ASN A 58 2.74 -9.62 -14.17
CA ASN A 58 3.58 -10.83 -14.30
C ASN A 58 3.74 -11.67 -13.01
N ILE A 59 2.86 -11.52 -12.02
CA ILE A 59 3.03 -12.14 -10.70
C ILE A 59 1.85 -13.07 -10.39
N ILE A 60 2.12 -14.34 -10.10
CA ILE A 60 1.13 -15.28 -9.57
C ILE A 60 0.95 -14.97 -8.10
N PHE A 61 -0.29 -14.71 -7.65
CA PHE A 61 -0.56 -14.39 -6.25
C PHE A 61 -1.91 -14.94 -5.78
N LYS A 62 -2.02 -15.10 -4.46
CA LYS A 62 -3.25 -15.34 -3.73
C LYS A 62 -3.56 -14.12 -2.86
N HIS A 63 -4.82 -13.71 -2.73
CA HIS A 63 -5.21 -12.50 -2.02
C HIS A 63 -6.10 -12.80 -0.82
N LEU A 64 -5.64 -12.41 0.37
CA LEU A 64 -6.45 -12.28 1.59
C LEU A 64 -6.84 -10.82 1.75
N LYS A 65 -8.12 -10.54 1.53
CA LYS A 65 -8.68 -9.20 1.65
C LYS A 65 -9.47 -9.07 2.94
N PHE A 66 -9.05 -8.18 3.82
CA PHE A 66 -9.75 -7.75 5.02
C PHE A 66 -10.59 -6.50 4.76
N SER A 67 -11.48 -6.15 5.68
CA SER A 67 -12.26 -4.91 5.62
C SER A 67 -11.36 -3.67 5.66
N ASP A 68 -11.85 -2.54 5.18
CA ASP A 68 -11.12 -1.28 5.35
C ASP A 68 -11.00 -0.93 6.84
N HIS A 69 -9.87 -0.35 7.21
CA HIS A 69 -9.50 -0.06 8.61
C HIS A 69 -9.48 -1.27 9.56
N HIS A 70 -9.38 -2.49 9.01
CA HIS A 70 -9.34 -3.73 9.81
C HIS A 70 -8.28 -3.66 10.92
N THR A 71 -8.68 -4.10 12.12
CA THR A 71 -7.76 -4.33 13.24
C THR A 71 -7.44 -5.81 13.28
N TYR A 72 -6.19 -6.18 13.02
CA TYR A 72 -5.77 -7.57 12.97
C TYR A 72 -5.79 -8.20 14.35
N SER A 73 -6.41 -9.36 14.47
CA SER A 73 -6.42 -10.22 15.65
C SER A 73 -5.42 -11.37 15.50
N GLU A 74 -5.12 -12.09 16.59
CA GLU A 74 -4.30 -13.30 16.54
C GLU A 74 -4.87 -14.36 15.58
N ASN A 75 -6.20 -14.49 15.48
CA ASN A 75 -6.86 -15.39 14.54
C ASN A 75 -6.61 -14.98 13.07
N ASP A 76 -6.60 -13.68 12.79
CA ASP A 76 -6.26 -13.18 11.46
C ASP A 76 -4.81 -13.48 11.10
N ILE A 77 -3.90 -13.29 12.06
CA ILE A 77 -2.48 -13.61 11.86
C ILE A 77 -2.29 -15.10 11.62
N LYS A 78 -2.97 -15.94 12.40
CA LYS A 78 -2.97 -17.39 12.17
C LYS A 78 -3.46 -17.74 10.78
N LEU A 79 -4.59 -17.17 10.34
CA LEU A 79 -5.11 -17.36 8.98
C LEU A 79 -4.10 -16.95 7.90
N ILE A 80 -3.42 -15.82 8.09
CA ILE A 80 -2.39 -15.33 7.15
C ILE A 80 -1.23 -16.33 7.09
N ILE A 81 -0.73 -16.79 8.23
CA ILE A 81 0.39 -17.73 8.32
C ILE A 81 0.02 -19.09 7.73
N ASP A 82 -1.14 -19.64 8.10
CA ASP A 82 -1.64 -20.92 7.57
C ASP A 82 -1.80 -20.84 6.04
N THR A 83 -2.33 -19.72 5.53
CA THR A 83 -2.45 -19.50 4.08
C THR A 83 -1.08 -19.41 3.42
N TYR A 84 -0.11 -18.71 4.02
CA TYR A 84 1.26 -18.65 3.52
C TYR A 84 1.93 -20.02 3.51
N CYS A 85 1.78 -20.81 4.57
CA CYS A 85 2.33 -22.16 4.67
C CYS A 85 1.70 -23.12 3.66
N SER A 86 0.43 -22.90 3.28
CA SER A 86 -0.25 -23.71 2.26
C SER A 86 0.28 -23.53 0.83
N ILE A 87 1.08 -22.50 0.58
CA ILE A 87 1.77 -22.31 -0.71
C ILE A 87 2.94 -23.29 -0.76
N LEU A 88 2.88 -24.26 -1.67
CA LEU A 88 3.86 -25.35 -1.77
C LEU A 88 5.22 -24.91 -2.32
N ASP A 89 5.30 -23.77 -2.98
CA ASP A 89 6.55 -23.24 -3.54
C ASP A 89 7.46 -22.71 -2.43
N GLU A 90 8.75 -22.99 -2.53
CA GLU A 90 9.78 -22.43 -1.64
C GLU A 90 9.96 -20.93 -1.86
N ASN A 91 9.85 -20.48 -3.13
CA ASN A 91 9.88 -19.07 -3.49
C ASN A 91 8.52 -18.43 -3.22
N LYS A 92 8.27 -18.07 -1.98
CA LYS A 92 7.02 -17.43 -1.55
C LYS A 92 7.27 -16.25 -0.62
N LEU A 93 6.35 -15.28 -0.67
CA LEU A 93 6.37 -14.12 0.22
C LEU A 93 4.96 -13.63 0.52
N ILE A 94 4.82 -12.90 1.62
CA ILE A 94 3.64 -12.08 1.90
C ILE A 94 3.94 -10.67 1.42
N LEU A 95 3.02 -10.06 0.69
CA LEU A 95 3.06 -8.65 0.31
C LEU A 95 1.91 -7.90 0.96
N THR A 96 2.20 -6.76 1.55
CA THR A 96 1.19 -5.89 2.18
C THR A 96 1.43 -4.42 1.87
N THR A 97 0.49 -3.56 2.27
CA THR A 97 0.64 -2.10 2.17
C THR A 97 1.32 -1.53 3.42
N GLU A 98 1.87 -0.32 3.34
CA GLU A 98 2.42 0.36 4.54
C GLU A 98 1.36 0.57 5.62
N LYS A 99 0.13 0.91 5.23
CA LYS A 99 -1.00 1.10 6.15
C LYS A 99 -1.31 -0.17 6.96
N ASP A 100 -1.30 -1.32 6.29
CA ASP A 100 -1.55 -2.59 6.95
C ASP A 100 -0.34 -3.05 7.74
N PHE A 101 0.88 -2.82 7.23
CA PHE A 101 2.12 -3.18 7.92
C PHE A 101 2.24 -2.51 9.30
N VAL A 102 1.86 -1.25 9.45
CA VAL A 102 1.86 -0.56 10.75
C VAL A 102 1.07 -1.35 11.81
N LYS A 103 -0.04 -1.98 11.40
CA LYS A 103 -0.87 -2.80 12.29
C LYS A 103 -0.30 -4.21 12.49
N LEU A 104 0.24 -4.83 11.42
CA LEU A 104 0.86 -6.15 11.47
C LEU A 104 2.17 -6.15 12.28
N LYS A 105 2.83 -5.01 12.41
CA LYS A 105 4.09 -4.86 13.15
C LYS A 105 3.98 -5.26 14.62
N SER A 106 2.81 -5.13 15.26
CA SER A 106 2.57 -5.58 16.62
C SER A 106 2.71 -7.10 16.80
N PHE A 107 2.60 -7.87 15.73
CA PHE A 107 2.74 -9.33 15.68
C PHE A 107 4.08 -9.77 15.09
N SER A 108 5.10 -8.91 15.12
CA SER A 108 6.41 -9.14 14.45
C SER A 108 7.08 -10.45 14.86
N CYS A 109 6.90 -10.90 16.11
CA CYS A 109 7.47 -12.16 16.60
C CYS A 109 6.95 -13.40 15.84
N LEU A 110 5.73 -13.34 15.30
CA LEU A 110 5.10 -14.43 14.54
C LEU A 110 5.54 -14.47 13.07
N PHE A 111 6.16 -13.39 12.57
CA PHE A 111 6.63 -13.26 11.18
C PHE A 111 8.14 -13.45 11.01
N LYS A 112 8.89 -13.86 12.04
CA LYS A 112 10.36 -13.92 12.01
C LYS A 112 10.92 -14.76 10.88
N GLU A 113 10.29 -15.89 10.58
CA GLU A 113 10.72 -16.84 9.55
C GLU A 113 9.94 -16.67 8.22
N ILE A 114 9.15 -15.60 8.11
CA ILE A 114 8.30 -15.34 6.96
C ILE A 114 8.85 -14.17 6.15
N ASN A 115 8.99 -14.37 4.84
CA ASN A 115 9.34 -13.30 3.92
C ASN A 115 8.16 -12.33 3.78
N LEU A 116 8.05 -11.35 4.69
CA LEU A 116 7.05 -10.30 4.61
C LEU A 116 7.64 -9.06 3.95
N TYR A 117 7.00 -8.60 2.88
CA TYR A 117 7.38 -7.42 2.12
C TYR A 117 6.29 -6.37 2.17
N VAL A 118 6.70 -5.13 2.14
CA VAL A 118 5.82 -3.96 2.14
C VAL A 118 5.99 -3.22 0.82
N CYS A 119 4.88 -2.89 0.18
CA CYS A 119 4.83 -2.04 -1.01
C CYS A 119 4.49 -0.61 -0.61
N PRO A 120 5.47 0.31 -0.63
CA PRO A 120 5.19 1.73 -0.40
C PRO A 120 4.41 2.31 -1.57
N ILE A 121 3.53 3.25 -1.23
CA ILE A 121 2.80 4.05 -2.21
C ILE A 121 3.12 5.53 -2.05
N GLU A 122 3.17 6.22 -3.17
CA GLU A 122 3.35 7.65 -3.24
C GLU A 122 2.24 8.26 -4.10
N ILE A 123 1.71 9.40 -3.68
CA ILE A 123 0.72 10.14 -4.45
C ILE A 123 1.45 11.25 -5.19
N ASN A 124 1.47 11.16 -6.52
CA ASN A 124 1.98 12.21 -7.38
C ASN A 124 0.83 13.12 -7.79
N ILE A 125 0.99 14.42 -7.57
CA ILE A 125 0.05 15.45 -8.00
C ILE A 125 0.66 16.17 -9.21
N ASN A 126 -0.11 16.29 -10.30
CA ASN A 126 0.29 17.11 -11.43
C ASN A 126 0.39 18.57 -10.97
N GLU A 127 1.41 19.29 -11.46
CA GLU A 127 1.69 20.66 -11.02
C GLU A 127 1.90 20.78 -9.49
N SER A 128 2.64 19.83 -8.89
CA SER A 128 2.83 19.72 -7.44
C SER A 128 3.29 21.04 -6.81
N SER A 129 4.26 21.73 -7.44
CA SER A 129 4.78 23.04 -6.92
C SER A 129 3.70 24.12 -6.84
N LYS A 130 2.76 24.15 -7.81
CA LYS A 130 1.62 25.07 -7.79
C LYS A 130 0.64 24.73 -6.69
N PHE A 131 0.34 23.42 -6.55
CA PHE A 131 -0.52 22.90 -5.48
C PHE A 131 0.06 23.21 -4.11
N ASP A 132 1.35 22.89 -3.88
CA ASP A 132 2.05 23.12 -2.60
C ASP A 132 2.05 24.59 -2.23
N ASN A 133 2.39 25.49 -3.18
CA ASN A 133 2.36 26.94 -2.95
C ASN A 133 0.97 27.44 -2.56
N LYS A 134 -0.08 26.89 -3.18
CA LYS A 134 -1.47 27.27 -2.84
C LYS A 134 -1.82 26.87 -1.41
N ILE A 135 -1.47 25.65 -0.99
CA ILE A 135 -1.69 25.17 0.38
C ILE A 135 -0.90 25.99 1.39
N ILE A 136 0.40 26.23 1.12
CA ILE A 136 1.27 27.01 2.01
C ILE A 136 0.75 28.44 2.17
N ASN A 137 0.34 29.09 1.08
CA ASN A 137 -0.21 30.44 1.13
C ASN A 137 -1.52 30.49 1.92
N TYR A 138 -2.40 29.51 1.73
CA TYR A 138 -3.65 29.39 2.51
C TYR A 138 -3.37 29.27 4.00
N VAL A 139 -2.45 28.40 4.41
CA VAL A 139 -2.06 28.23 5.82
C VAL A 139 -1.48 29.53 6.40
N LYS A 140 -0.54 30.17 5.68
CA LYS A 140 0.08 31.43 6.12
C LYS A 140 -0.94 32.56 6.32
N THR A 141 -1.92 32.67 5.41
CA THR A 141 -2.95 33.71 5.49
C THR A 141 -3.88 33.47 6.68
N ASN A 142 -4.23 32.23 6.98
CA ASN A 142 -5.14 31.89 8.07
C ASN A 142 -4.47 31.86 9.47
N GLN A 143 -3.15 31.71 9.56
CA GLN A 143 -2.43 31.81 10.83
C GLN A 143 -2.38 33.23 11.40
N ARG A 144 -2.55 34.29 10.57
CA ARG A 144 -2.57 35.66 11.00
C ARG A 144 -3.87 36.13 11.66
N ASN A 145 -4.91 35.24 11.61
CA ASN A 145 -6.24 35.53 12.16
C ASN A 145 -6.54 34.81 13.50
N ARG A 146 -5.48 34.34 14.20
CA ARG A 146 -5.58 33.79 15.56
C ARG A 146 -4.83 34.62 16.57
#